data_eb995d55f568b84c3b967029875a3a9a
#
_entry.id   eb995d55f568b84c3b967029875a3a9a
#
_cell.length_a   1.000
_cell.length_b   1.000
_cell.length_c   1.000
_cell.angle_alpha   90.00
_cell.angle_beta   90.00
_cell.angle_gamma   90.00
#
_symmetry.space_group_name_H-M   'P 1'
#
loop_
_entity.id
_entity.type
_entity.pdbx_description
1 polymer ?
#
loop_
_entity_poly.entity_id
_entity_poly.type
_entity_poly.pdbx_seq_one_letter_code
_entity_poly.pdbx_strand_id
1 'polypeptide(L)'
;MTDLISTLADLVRRPSVNPMGRDVSGPEYLEGRVSDYLVQRFSAAGIPWAKQQVAPGRDNVIARVEATVPNARIVLWDAHQDTVPGDGMTVEPFAPLVRDGRLYGRGACDVKGGMAAMLVAIDRLWASSQPRHATVVFSATINEEFGFTGVKAIARLWATATDDRVPGDAPARALLAGQRPAAAIVAEPTELDVVTQHKGAVRWRVRIHGRACHSAFPERGDNAIYPTGRAILAIEQLARELLRRHPDHPCGPPTLSLGTVHGGSGVNLVPDLVVLEIDRRVMPGESPQEAREEVIRRIAEATPGARIDHDEPFLESVGLSDEASQSWAEAIVVAGRRMGHAPQCVAARYGTNASVLASAGVPSVVFGPGSIAQAHTADEWIALDQVAAAAVILVDCVETPVATGTQKPAVTS
;
A
#
# COMPACT_ATOMS: atom_id res chain seq x y z
N MET A 1 -15.21 19.45 12.33
CA MET A 1 -15.98 18.46 11.53
C MET A 1 -16.21 18.93 10.10
N THR A 2 -16.66 20.16 9.86
CA THR A 2 -16.89 20.70 8.50
C THR A 2 -15.62 20.67 7.62
N ASP A 3 -14.47 21.00 8.18
CA ASP A 3 -13.17 20.99 7.48
C ASP A 3 -12.72 19.57 7.08
N LEU A 4 -12.97 18.56 7.91
CA LEU A 4 -12.64 17.17 7.62
C LEU A 4 -13.49 16.61 6.48
N ILE A 5 -14.80 16.86 6.49
CA ILE A 5 -15.72 16.41 5.43
C ILE A 5 -15.36 17.07 4.10
N SER A 6 -15.05 18.38 4.11
CA SER A 6 -14.63 19.09 2.90
C SER A 6 -13.31 18.57 2.37
N THR A 7 -12.32 18.32 3.25
CA THR A 7 -11.02 17.75 2.85
C THR A 7 -11.18 16.38 2.20
N LEU A 8 -11.95 15.46 2.80
CA LEU A 8 -12.20 14.15 2.23
C LEU A 8 -12.96 14.24 0.90
N ALA A 9 -14.02 15.06 0.86
CA ALA A 9 -14.79 15.25 -0.35
C ALA A 9 -13.92 15.84 -1.49
N ASP A 10 -13.02 16.75 -1.16
CA ASP A 10 -12.08 17.33 -2.12
C ASP A 10 -11.07 16.32 -2.66
N LEU A 11 -10.61 15.39 -1.83
CA LEU A 11 -9.76 14.27 -2.27
C LEU A 11 -10.52 13.31 -3.19
N VAL A 12 -11.76 12.93 -2.83
CA VAL A 12 -12.59 12.02 -3.64
C VAL A 12 -12.94 12.62 -4.99
N ARG A 13 -13.26 13.93 -5.06
CA ARG A 13 -13.52 14.65 -6.33
C ARG A 13 -12.34 14.69 -7.29
N ARG A 14 -11.16 14.31 -6.86
CA ARG A 14 -9.94 14.27 -7.67
C ARG A 14 -9.61 12.83 -8.03
N PRO A 15 -10.04 12.36 -9.22
CA PRO A 15 -9.70 11.02 -9.69
C PRO A 15 -8.19 10.84 -9.69
N SER A 16 -7.76 9.66 -9.26
CA SER A 16 -6.36 9.25 -9.20
C SER A 16 -6.22 7.75 -9.47
N VAL A 17 -6.95 7.28 -10.48
CA VAL A 17 -7.03 5.86 -10.82
C VAL A 17 -5.67 5.31 -11.23
N ASN A 18 -5.24 4.24 -10.58
CA ASN A 18 -4.05 3.51 -10.97
C ASN A 18 -4.31 2.77 -12.30
N PRO A 19 -3.44 2.87 -13.30
CA PRO A 19 -3.55 2.13 -14.55
C PRO A 19 -3.50 0.62 -14.39
N MET A 20 -3.06 0.10 -13.25
CA MET A 20 -2.91 -1.35 -12.96
C MET A 20 -2.06 -2.07 -14.02
N GLY A 21 -0.96 -1.43 -14.45
CA GLY A 21 -0.06 -1.95 -15.47
C GLY A 21 -0.62 -1.99 -16.90
N ARG A 22 -1.78 -1.38 -17.13
CA ARG A 22 -2.41 -1.26 -18.46
C ARG A 22 -1.92 0.01 -19.17
N ASP A 23 -1.86 -0.04 -20.50
CA ASP A 23 -1.62 1.15 -21.34
C ASP A 23 -2.96 1.88 -21.54
N VAL A 24 -3.31 2.70 -20.56
CA VAL A 24 -4.54 3.49 -20.54
C VAL A 24 -4.23 4.93 -20.19
N SER A 25 -5.00 5.84 -20.74
CA SER A 25 -4.90 7.28 -20.50
C SER A 25 -6.30 7.89 -20.37
N GLY A 26 -6.39 9.00 -19.66
CA GLY A 26 -7.67 9.71 -19.46
C GLY A 26 -7.58 10.64 -18.28
N PRO A 27 -8.59 11.50 -18.12
CA PRO A 27 -8.60 12.49 -17.05
C PRO A 27 -8.73 11.86 -15.65
N GLU A 28 -9.14 10.63 -15.52
CA GLU A 28 -9.29 9.91 -14.25
C GLU A 28 -8.00 9.24 -13.76
N TYR A 29 -7.05 8.99 -14.68
CA TYR A 29 -5.83 8.24 -14.34
C TYR A 29 -4.73 9.11 -13.75
N LEU A 30 -3.86 8.47 -12.98
CA LEU A 30 -2.68 8.99 -12.30
C LEU A 30 -2.98 10.03 -11.21
N GLU A 31 -2.00 10.23 -10.34
CA GLU A 31 -2.14 10.95 -9.07
C GLU A 31 -2.02 12.47 -9.18
N GLY A 32 -1.68 13.02 -10.33
CA GLY A 32 -1.32 14.44 -10.50
C GLY A 32 -2.31 15.43 -9.89
N ARG A 33 -3.63 15.17 -9.98
CA ARG A 33 -4.68 16.05 -9.38
C ARG A 33 -4.65 16.05 -7.87
N VAL A 34 -4.37 14.90 -7.25
CA VAL A 34 -4.21 14.80 -5.80
C VAL A 34 -2.91 15.48 -5.38
N SER A 35 -1.80 15.20 -6.08
CA SER A 35 -0.52 15.87 -5.84
C SER A 35 -0.63 17.40 -5.90
N ASP A 36 -1.30 17.94 -6.89
CA ASP A 36 -1.47 19.40 -7.05
C ASP A 36 -2.35 19.99 -5.94
N TYR A 37 -3.40 19.30 -5.53
CA TYR A 37 -4.21 19.69 -4.38
C TYR A 37 -3.38 19.76 -3.09
N LEU A 38 -2.56 18.75 -2.82
CA LEU A 38 -1.71 18.70 -1.63
C LEU A 38 -0.69 19.86 -1.64
N VAL A 39 -0.05 20.09 -2.78
CA VAL A 39 0.89 21.21 -2.95
C VAL A 39 0.21 22.56 -2.70
N GLN A 40 -0.97 22.78 -3.27
CA GLN A 40 -1.74 24.02 -3.04
C GLN A 40 -2.10 24.19 -1.55
N ARG A 41 -2.56 23.11 -0.90
CA ARG A 41 -2.91 23.11 0.53
C ARG A 41 -1.73 23.48 1.41
N PHE A 42 -0.60 22.78 1.26
CA PHE A 42 0.59 23.05 2.05
C PHE A 42 1.19 24.43 1.79
N SER A 43 1.20 24.88 0.53
CA SER A 43 1.65 26.23 0.18
C SER A 43 0.79 27.31 0.82
N ALA A 44 -0.55 27.17 0.76
CA ALA A 44 -1.48 28.11 1.37
C ALA A 44 -1.35 28.18 2.89
N ALA A 45 -1.03 27.07 3.56
CA ALA A 45 -0.81 27.02 5.00
C ALA A 45 0.62 27.44 5.42
N GLY A 46 1.54 27.61 4.48
CA GLY A 46 2.96 27.87 4.77
C GLY A 46 3.71 26.67 5.36
N ILE A 47 3.18 25.46 5.19
CA ILE A 47 3.81 24.21 5.63
C ILE A 47 4.92 23.85 4.64
N PRO A 48 6.16 23.56 5.08
CA PRO A 48 7.24 23.11 4.20
C PRO A 48 6.87 21.80 3.47
N TRP A 49 7.07 21.80 2.16
CA TRP A 49 6.77 20.65 1.30
C TRP A 49 7.74 20.47 0.15
N ALA A 50 7.77 19.29 -0.44
CA ALA A 50 8.50 18.97 -1.67
C ALA A 50 7.74 17.93 -2.50
N LYS A 51 7.94 17.95 -3.83
CA LYS A 51 7.62 16.83 -4.71
C LYS A 51 8.85 15.93 -4.89
N GLN A 52 8.61 14.64 -4.99
CA GLN A 52 9.59 13.64 -5.40
C GLN A 52 9.08 12.95 -6.65
N GLN A 53 9.70 13.20 -7.79
CA GLN A 53 9.31 12.53 -9.03
C GLN A 53 9.72 11.05 -8.99
N VAL A 54 8.74 10.16 -9.08
CA VAL A 54 8.94 8.71 -9.07
C VAL A 54 8.88 8.14 -10.48
N ALA A 55 7.97 8.67 -11.30
CA ALA A 55 7.84 8.33 -12.71
C ALA A 55 7.35 9.58 -13.48
N PRO A 56 7.41 9.60 -14.81
CA PRO A 56 6.88 10.70 -15.58
C PRO A 56 5.42 11.01 -15.22
N GLY A 57 5.16 12.24 -14.75
CA GLY A 57 3.83 12.69 -14.34
C GLY A 57 3.28 12.07 -13.03
N ARG A 58 4.10 11.36 -12.28
CA ARG A 58 3.73 10.71 -11.02
C ARG A 58 4.69 11.11 -9.90
N ASP A 59 4.22 11.95 -8.99
CA ASP A 59 5.02 12.51 -7.91
C ASP A 59 4.49 12.08 -6.55
N ASN A 60 5.40 11.65 -5.64
CA ASN A 60 5.12 11.71 -4.22
C ASN A 60 5.10 13.18 -3.77
N VAL A 61 4.25 13.49 -2.80
CA VAL A 61 4.24 14.80 -2.12
C VAL A 61 4.61 14.60 -0.66
N ILE A 62 5.63 15.33 -0.20
CA ILE A 62 6.14 15.23 1.17
C ILE A 62 5.96 16.58 1.85
N ALA A 63 5.53 16.57 3.13
CA ALA A 63 5.42 17.77 3.95
C ALA A 63 6.00 17.54 5.34
N ARG A 64 6.39 18.63 6.04
CA ARG A 64 7.02 18.55 7.37
C ARG A 64 6.39 19.50 8.36
N VAL A 65 6.05 18.97 9.53
CA VAL A 65 5.69 19.75 10.73
C VAL A 65 6.72 19.49 11.81
N GLU A 66 7.47 20.52 12.16
CA GLU A 66 8.58 20.41 13.11
C GLU A 66 8.07 20.23 14.55
N ALA A 67 8.77 19.42 15.31
CA ALA A 67 8.58 19.33 16.76
C ALA A 67 8.93 20.68 17.44
N THR A 68 8.36 20.91 18.62
CA THR A 68 8.68 22.09 19.43
C THR A 68 9.59 21.76 20.63
N VAL A 69 9.77 20.46 20.89
CA VAL A 69 10.69 20.00 21.94
C VAL A 69 12.03 19.59 21.32
N PRO A 70 13.17 19.82 22.05
CA PRO A 70 14.49 19.47 21.55
C PRO A 70 14.66 17.95 21.42
N ASN A 71 15.50 17.53 20.46
CA ASN A 71 15.85 16.13 20.19
C ASN A 71 14.66 15.21 19.89
N ALA A 72 13.56 15.77 19.38
CA ALA A 72 12.39 15.02 18.99
C ALA A 72 12.69 14.08 17.80
N ARG A 73 12.08 12.91 17.81
CA ARG A 73 12.20 11.91 16.73
C ARG A 73 11.33 12.30 15.54
N ILE A 74 11.74 11.88 14.36
CA ILE A 74 10.90 11.98 13.15
C ILE A 74 9.97 10.76 13.12
N VAL A 75 8.67 11.01 12.93
CA VAL A 75 7.65 9.99 12.63
C VAL A 75 7.15 10.25 11.22
N LEU A 76 7.18 9.22 10.37
CA LEU A 76 6.66 9.28 9.01
C LEU A 76 5.17 8.89 9.03
N TRP A 77 4.31 9.71 8.45
CA TRP A 77 2.92 9.38 8.15
C TRP A 77 2.79 9.19 6.64
N ASP A 78 2.36 8.02 6.21
CA ASP A 78 2.23 7.68 4.80
C ASP A 78 0.80 7.35 4.42
N ALA A 79 0.32 7.89 3.30
CA ALA A 79 -0.96 7.56 2.71
C ALA A 79 -0.83 7.57 1.19
N HIS A 80 -1.35 6.54 0.51
CA HIS A 80 -1.26 6.53 -0.93
C HIS A 80 -2.30 7.43 -1.60
N GLN A 81 -1.96 7.94 -2.78
CA GLN A 81 -2.78 8.87 -3.56
C GLN A 81 -3.69 8.15 -4.55
N ASP A 82 -3.24 7.00 -5.06
CA ASP A 82 -3.92 6.26 -6.10
C ASP A 82 -5.11 5.47 -5.57
N THR A 83 -5.98 5.07 -6.46
CA THR A 83 -7.15 4.22 -6.19
C THR A 83 -7.29 3.16 -7.28
N VAL A 84 -7.96 2.07 -6.98
CA VAL A 84 -8.42 1.15 -8.02
C VAL A 84 -9.46 1.82 -8.94
N PRO A 85 -9.74 1.26 -10.13
CA PRO A 85 -10.78 1.75 -11.03
C PRO A 85 -12.16 1.87 -10.38
N GLY A 86 -12.96 2.81 -10.87
CA GLY A 86 -14.36 3.00 -10.45
C GLY A 86 -15.38 2.21 -11.28
N ASP A 87 -14.92 1.35 -12.19
CA ASP A 87 -15.80 0.57 -13.05
C ASP A 87 -16.74 -0.32 -12.23
N GLY A 88 -18.02 -0.35 -12.60
CA GLY A 88 -19.03 -1.17 -11.94
C GLY A 88 -19.51 -0.63 -10.57
N MET A 89 -19.13 0.58 -10.17
CA MET A 89 -19.69 1.18 -8.96
C MET A 89 -21.19 1.50 -9.13
N THR A 90 -21.92 1.39 -8.04
CA THR A 90 -23.35 1.72 -7.94
C THR A 90 -23.60 3.18 -7.55
N VAL A 91 -22.54 3.88 -7.15
CA VAL A 91 -22.50 5.32 -6.89
C VAL A 91 -21.53 5.98 -7.86
N GLU A 92 -21.71 7.29 -8.12
CA GLU A 92 -20.76 8.04 -8.94
C GLU A 92 -19.38 8.04 -8.28
N PRO A 93 -18.34 7.46 -8.89
CA PRO A 93 -17.07 7.19 -8.21
C PRO A 93 -16.39 8.44 -7.64
N PHE A 94 -16.46 9.55 -8.37
CA PHE A 94 -15.73 10.80 -8.05
C PHE A 94 -16.66 11.98 -7.73
N ALA A 95 -17.94 11.71 -7.44
CA ALA A 95 -18.90 12.66 -6.92
C ALA A 95 -19.26 12.30 -5.47
N PRO A 96 -18.49 12.78 -4.48
CA PRO A 96 -18.65 12.36 -3.09
C PRO A 96 -20.06 12.65 -2.58
N LEU A 97 -20.71 11.62 -2.06
CA LEU A 97 -22.05 11.69 -1.50
C LEU A 97 -21.99 11.51 0.03
N VAL A 98 -22.37 12.53 0.77
CA VAL A 98 -22.51 12.42 2.23
C VAL A 98 -23.96 12.04 2.57
N ARG A 99 -24.14 10.90 3.23
CA ARG A 99 -25.43 10.40 3.67
C ARG A 99 -25.27 9.53 4.92
N ASP A 100 -26.14 9.70 5.90
CA ASP A 100 -26.21 8.88 7.12
C ASP A 100 -24.86 8.74 7.87
N GLY A 101 -24.11 9.84 7.99
CA GLY A 101 -22.81 9.87 8.67
C GLY A 101 -21.66 9.22 7.88
N ARG A 102 -21.87 8.88 6.61
CA ARG A 102 -20.92 8.25 5.69
C ARG A 102 -20.62 9.15 4.50
N LEU A 103 -19.43 9.01 3.94
CA LEU A 103 -19.09 9.57 2.64
C LEU A 103 -18.83 8.43 1.67
N TYR A 104 -19.55 8.45 0.55
CA TYR A 104 -19.47 7.46 -0.54
C TYR A 104 -18.63 8.00 -1.69
N GLY A 105 -17.85 7.14 -2.33
CA GLY A 105 -17.05 7.40 -3.51
C GLY A 105 -15.79 6.56 -3.57
N ARG A 106 -15.19 6.40 -4.75
CA ARG A 106 -13.95 5.62 -4.94
C ARG A 106 -12.79 6.27 -4.19
N GLY A 107 -12.08 5.45 -3.40
CA GLY A 107 -10.99 5.88 -2.55
C GLY A 107 -11.46 6.51 -1.24
N ALA A 108 -12.76 6.61 -0.97
CA ALA A 108 -13.25 7.18 0.29
C ALA A 108 -12.72 6.37 1.49
N CYS A 109 -12.71 5.05 1.39
CA CYS A 109 -12.19 4.13 2.39
C CYS A 109 -10.70 3.83 2.14
N ASP A 110 -10.33 3.53 0.91
CA ASP A 110 -9.00 3.10 0.50
C ASP A 110 -8.35 4.10 -0.47
N VAL A 111 -7.55 5.08 0.02
CA VAL A 111 -7.23 5.43 1.41
C VAL A 111 -7.41 6.94 1.69
N LYS A 112 -8.23 7.64 0.85
CA LYS A 112 -8.40 9.11 0.98
C LYS A 112 -9.01 9.51 2.34
N GLY A 113 -9.76 8.62 3.01
CA GLY A 113 -10.25 8.83 4.37
C GLY A 113 -9.12 8.90 5.39
N GLY A 114 -8.18 7.97 5.33
CA GLY A 114 -6.96 7.98 6.14
C GLY A 114 -6.09 9.19 5.82
N MET A 115 -5.91 9.52 4.54
CA MET A 115 -5.21 10.73 4.11
C MET A 115 -5.87 12.00 4.65
N ALA A 116 -7.19 12.10 4.59
CA ALA A 116 -7.93 13.25 5.13
C ALA A 116 -7.74 13.40 6.63
N ALA A 117 -7.76 12.29 7.39
CA ALA A 117 -7.46 12.29 8.81
C ALA A 117 -6.05 12.82 9.10
N MET A 118 -5.04 12.35 8.36
CA MET A 118 -3.66 12.84 8.48
C MET A 118 -3.53 14.33 8.13
N LEU A 119 -4.15 14.78 7.05
CA LEU A 119 -4.11 16.20 6.63
C LEU A 119 -4.75 17.13 7.66
N VAL A 120 -5.90 16.76 8.21
CA VAL A 120 -6.55 17.55 9.27
C VAL A 120 -5.73 17.53 10.56
N ALA A 121 -5.09 16.41 10.89
CA ALA A 121 -4.17 16.33 12.02
C ALA A 121 -2.96 17.26 11.81
N ILE A 122 -2.38 17.28 10.61
CA ILE A 122 -1.27 18.20 10.23
C ILE A 122 -1.67 19.65 10.41
N ASP A 123 -2.84 20.06 9.92
CA ASP A 123 -3.31 21.44 10.06
C ASP A 123 -3.50 21.84 11.54
N ARG A 124 -4.05 20.93 12.35
CA ARG A 124 -4.19 21.14 13.79
C ARG A 124 -2.83 21.28 14.47
N LEU A 125 -1.91 20.39 14.19
CA LEU A 125 -0.55 20.44 14.75
C LEU A 125 0.18 21.72 14.31
N TRP A 126 0.00 22.15 13.05
CA TRP A 126 0.62 23.37 12.54
C TRP A 126 0.08 24.64 13.22
N ALA A 127 -1.22 24.69 13.48
CA ALA A 127 -1.87 25.82 14.16
C ALA A 127 -1.79 25.74 15.71
N SER A 128 -1.41 24.59 16.27
CA SER A 128 -1.42 24.35 17.72
C SER A 128 -0.24 25.04 18.41
N SER A 129 -0.51 25.62 19.59
CA SER A 129 0.51 26.11 20.52
C SER A 129 0.99 25.02 21.53
N GLN A 130 0.39 23.83 21.48
CA GLN A 130 0.79 22.73 22.37
C GLN A 130 2.19 22.19 22.00
N PRO A 131 2.93 21.64 22.96
CA PRO A 131 4.19 20.99 22.68
C PRO A 131 4.02 19.83 21.70
N ARG A 132 4.88 19.78 20.68
CA ARG A 132 4.99 18.64 19.76
C ARG A 132 6.22 17.82 20.11
N HIS A 133 6.01 16.58 20.51
CA HIS A 133 7.06 15.65 20.95
C HIS A 133 7.64 14.80 19.81
N ALA A 134 7.10 14.95 18.61
CA ALA A 134 7.65 14.35 17.39
C ALA A 134 7.60 15.34 16.23
N THR A 135 8.60 15.29 15.35
CA THR A 135 8.51 15.90 14.03
C THR A 135 7.71 14.95 13.13
N VAL A 136 6.66 15.46 12.53
CA VAL A 136 5.87 14.68 11.56
C VAL A 136 6.39 14.99 10.16
N VAL A 137 6.77 13.94 9.43
CA VAL A 137 6.95 14.00 7.98
C VAL A 137 5.82 13.21 7.36
N PHE A 138 5.00 13.88 6.57
CA PHE A 138 3.92 13.27 5.83
C PHE A 138 4.39 12.92 4.42
N SER A 139 4.04 11.75 3.93
CA SER A 139 4.22 11.36 2.53
C SER A 139 2.90 10.92 1.92
N ALA A 140 2.53 11.55 0.82
CA ALA A 140 1.49 11.06 -0.06
C ALA A 140 2.16 10.30 -1.20
N THR A 141 2.09 8.98 -1.18
CA THR A 141 2.82 8.11 -2.10
C THR A 141 1.97 7.70 -3.30
N ILE A 142 2.63 7.40 -4.41
CA ILE A 142 1.99 6.93 -5.64
C ILE A 142 2.10 5.41 -5.77
N ASN A 143 1.19 4.81 -6.57
CA ASN A 143 1.29 3.44 -7.08
C ASN A 143 1.34 2.36 -5.98
N GLU A 144 0.58 2.53 -4.91
CA GLU A 144 0.42 1.50 -3.88
C GLU A 144 -0.33 0.30 -4.44
N GLU A 145 -1.48 0.52 -5.07
CA GLU A 145 -2.44 -0.46 -5.57
C GLU A 145 -1.85 -1.49 -6.56
N PHE A 146 -0.70 -1.15 -7.16
CA PHE A 146 -0.09 -2.02 -8.17
C PHE A 146 1.35 -2.42 -7.88
N GLY A 147 2.24 -1.49 -7.45
CA GLY A 147 3.66 -1.81 -7.49
C GLY A 147 4.55 -1.23 -6.38
N PHE A 148 4.02 -0.45 -5.44
CA PHE A 148 4.75 0.16 -4.32
C PHE A 148 5.92 1.07 -4.73
N THR A 149 5.90 1.62 -5.95
CA THR A 149 7.04 2.42 -6.45
C THR A 149 7.21 3.72 -5.67
N GLY A 150 6.10 4.33 -5.23
CA GLY A 150 6.10 5.55 -4.44
C GLY A 150 6.81 5.38 -3.10
N VAL A 151 6.39 4.41 -2.30
CA VAL A 151 6.98 4.16 -0.98
C VAL A 151 8.43 3.66 -1.10
N LYS A 152 8.78 2.88 -2.13
CA LYS A 152 10.17 2.51 -2.43
C LYS A 152 11.03 3.74 -2.69
N ALA A 153 10.47 4.77 -3.35
CA ALA A 153 11.16 6.05 -3.55
C ALA A 153 11.33 6.82 -2.22
N ILE A 154 10.31 6.84 -1.35
CA ILE A 154 10.43 7.40 0.01
C ILE A 154 11.54 6.69 0.80
N ALA A 155 11.59 5.36 0.78
CA ALA A 155 12.60 4.58 1.50
C ALA A 155 14.05 4.93 1.07
N ARG A 156 14.27 5.33 -0.19
CA ARG A 156 15.60 5.79 -0.66
C ARG A 156 16.06 7.12 -0.05
N LEU A 157 15.16 7.94 0.50
CA LEU A 157 15.51 9.28 1.01
C LEU A 157 16.51 9.24 2.17
N TRP A 158 16.59 8.17 2.92
CA TRP A 158 17.57 7.96 4.01
C TRP A 158 18.63 6.90 3.71
N ALA A 159 18.65 6.34 2.50
CA ALA A 159 19.71 5.43 2.10
C ALA A 159 21.07 6.10 2.18
N THR A 160 22.06 5.38 2.72
CA THR A 160 23.43 5.88 2.91
C THR A 160 24.31 5.66 1.68
N ALA A 161 23.97 4.69 0.84
CA ALA A 161 24.69 4.40 -0.39
C ALA A 161 24.57 5.57 -1.39
N THR A 162 25.70 6.00 -1.95
CA THR A 162 25.74 7.10 -2.93
C THR A 162 25.05 6.75 -4.22
N ASP A 163 25.06 5.47 -4.61
CA ASP A 163 24.46 4.96 -5.85
C ASP A 163 22.92 4.96 -5.81
N ASP A 164 22.33 4.98 -4.60
CA ASP A 164 20.88 5.08 -4.42
C ASP A 164 20.35 6.52 -4.46
N ARG A 165 21.23 7.51 -4.63
CA ARG A 165 20.82 8.92 -4.66
C ARG A 165 20.38 9.36 -6.04
N VAL A 166 19.09 9.67 -6.15
CA VAL A 166 18.53 10.30 -7.34
C VAL A 166 18.62 11.82 -7.19
N PRO A 167 19.22 12.57 -8.13
CA PRO A 167 19.41 14.04 -8.01
C PRO A 167 18.10 14.79 -7.71
N GLY A 168 16.96 14.35 -8.27
CA GLY A 168 15.63 14.93 -8.02
C GLY A 168 15.10 14.75 -6.60
N ASP A 169 15.69 13.88 -5.79
CA ASP A 169 15.27 13.61 -4.41
C ASP A 169 15.78 14.64 -3.38
N ALA A 170 16.67 15.56 -3.77
CA ALA A 170 17.30 16.50 -2.83
C ALA A 170 16.31 17.35 -2.01
N PRO A 171 15.24 17.96 -2.59
CA PRO A 171 14.25 18.71 -1.83
C PRO A 171 13.49 17.84 -0.82
N ALA A 172 13.08 16.63 -1.23
CA ALA A 172 12.37 15.68 -0.37
C ALA A 172 13.27 15.18 0.78
N ARG A 173 14.54 14.87 0.48
CA ARG A 173 15.55 14.47 1.46
C ARG A 173 15.80 15.56 2.52
N ALA A 174 15.78 16.83 2.13
CA ALA A 174 15.93 17.95 3.05
C ALA A 174 14.82 17.97 4.12
N LEU A 175 13.60 17.55 3.79
CA LEU A 175 12.50 17.47 4.76
C LEU A 175 12.72 16.39 5.83
N LEU A 176 13.56 15.38 5.56
CA LEU A 176 13.99 14.38 6.55
C LEU A 176 15.27 14.80 7.29
N ALA A 177 15.85 15.96 6.98
CA ALA A 177 17.13 16.43 7.54
C ALA A 177 18.25 15.36 7.46
N GLY A 178 18.23 14.50 6.44
CA GLY A 178 19.15 13.39 6.25
C GLY A 178 19.01 12.26 7.28
N GLN A 179 17.93 12.22 8.03
CA GLN A 179 17.67 11.22 9.07
C GLN A 179 16.67 10.17 8.60
N ARG A 180 16.86 8.95 9.07
CA ARG A 180 15.84 7.89 8.95
C ARG A 180 14.76 8.13 10.01
N PRO A 181 13.46 8.04 9.65
CA PRO A 181 12.38 8.12 10.63
C PRO A 181 12.52 7.05 11.72
N ALA A 182 12.11 7.40 12.93
CA ALA A 182 12.13 6.47 14.07
C ALA A 182 10.97 5.47 14.01
N ALA A 183 9.88 5.87 13.35
CA ALA A 183 8.73 5.02 13.08
C ALA A 183 7.93 5.53 11.89
N ALA A 184 7.03 4.69 11.37
CA ALA A 184 6.04 5.07 10.37
C ALA A 184 4.64 4.61 10.76
N ILE A 185 3.65 5.45 10.44
CA ILE A 185 2.22 5.12 10.48
C ILE A 185 1.74 5.18 9.03
N VAL A 186 1.29 4.04 8.51
CA VAL A 186 0.73 3.93 7.17
C VAL A 186 -0.79 3.91 7.26
N ALA A 187 -1.45 4.77 6.52
CA ALA A 187 -2.90 4.83 6.49
C ALA A 187 -3.47 3.68 5.68
N GLU A 188 -4.40 2.93 6.30
CA GLU A 188 -5.24 1.92 5.65
C GLU A 188 -6.54 1.76 6.45
N PRO A 189 -7.59 1.15 5.88
CA PRO A 189 -8.85 0.94 6.59
C PRO A 189 -8.74 -0.19 7.63
N THR A 190 -8.47 0.18 8.88
CA THR A 190 -8.27 -0.75 10.01
C THR A 190 -9.32 -0.67 11.09
N GLU A 191 -10.41 0.08 10.88
CA GLU A 191 -11.47 0.33 11.89
C GLU A 191 -10.93 0.96 13.18
N LEU A 192 -9.84 1.75 13.10
CA LEU A 192 -9.05 2.35 14.18
C LEU A 192 -8.21 1.35 14.98
N ASP A 193 -8.16 0.08 14.62
CA ASP A 193 -7.20 -0.86 15.16
C ASP A 193 -5.80 -0.61 14.59
N VAL A 194 -4.78 -1.13 15.28
CA VAL A 194 -3.38 -0.99 14.86
C VAL A 194 -2.90 -2.32 14.28
N VAL A 195 -2.69 -2.37 12.97
CA VAL A 195 -2.11 -3.54 12.33
C VAL A 195 -0.60 -3.53 12.52
N THR A 196 -0.09 -4.55 13.22
CA THR A 196 1.34 -4.73 13.50
C THR A 196 1.97 -5.83 12.64
N GLN A 197 1.14 -6.70 12.06
CA GLN A 197 1.56 -7.79 11.18
C GLN A 197 0.66 -7.86 9.95
N HIS A 198 1.25 -8.05 8.79
CA HIS A 198 0.48 -8.35 7.58
C HIS A 198 1.29 -9.16 6.57
N LYS A 199 0.60 -9.77 5.60
CA LYS A 199 1.25 -10.52 4.52
C LYS A 199 1.99 -9.59 3.57
N GLY A 200 3.06 -10.13 2.95
CA GLY A 200 3.63 -9.59 1.73
C GLY A 200 2.97 -10.18 0.49
N ALA A 201 3.54 -9.84 -0.67
CA ALA A 201 3.09 -10.39 -1.94
C ALA A 201 4.22 -10.45 -2.96
N VAL A 202 4.14 -11.41 -3.87
CA VAL A 202 4.86 -11.39 -5.13
C VAL A 202 3.90 -11.61 -6.28
N ARG A 203 3.95 -10.70 -7.27
CA ARG A 203 3.08 -10.70 -8.44
C ARG A 203 3.92 -10.63 -9.71
N TRP A 204 3.65 -11.54 -10.65
CA TRP A 204 4.39 -11.59 -11.91
C TRP A 204 3.55 -12.19 -13.04
N ARG A 205 4.05 -12.05 -14.26
CA ARG A 205 3.47 -12.65 -15.45
C ARG A 205 4.20 -13.93 -15.82
N VAL A 206 3.43 -14.90 -16.28
CA VAL A 206 3.92 -16.13 -16.89
C VAL A 206 3.49 -16.17 -18.33
N ARG A 207 4.43 -16.32 -19.24
CA ARG A 207 4.22 -16.39 -20.69
C ARG A 207 4.41 -17.81 -21.15
N ILE A 208 3.37 -18.43 -21.69
CA ILE A 208 3.39 -19.78 -22.21
C ILE A 208 3.34 -19.67 -23.73
N HIS A 209 4.43 -20.11 -24.37
CA HIS A 209 4.63 -19.96 -25.79
C HIS A 209 4.24 -21.22 -26.56
N GLY A 210 3.71 -20.99 -27.74
CA GLY A 210 3.41 -21.98 -28.77
C GLY A 210 3.91 -21.56 -30.13
N ARG A 211 3.25 -22.05 -31.18
CA ARG A 211 3.47 -21.68 -32.56
C ARG A 211 2.16 -21.64 -33.33
N ALA A 212 1.81 -20.48 -33.85
CA ALA A 212 0.58 -20.29 -34.61
C ALA A 212 0.56 -21.09 -35.91
N CYS A 213 -0.60 -21.62 -36.23
CA CYS A 213 -0.91 -22.17 -37.55
C CYS A 213 -2.41 -22.20 -37.78
N HIS A 214 -2.85 -22.52 -38.97
CA HIS A 214 -4.28 -22.74 -39.25
C HIS A 214 -4.80 -23.97 -38.48
N SER A 215 -5.93 -23.85 -37.82
CA SER A 215 -6.49 -24.91 -36.97
C SER A 215 -6.83 -26.22 -37.69
N ALA A 216 -6.95 -26.20 -39.03
CA ALA A 216 -7.10 -27.40 -39.84
C ALA A 216 -5.81 -28.22 -39.98
N PHE A 217 -4.65 -27.68 -39.59
CA PHE A 217 -3.32 -28.32 -39.67
C PHE A 217 -2.58 -28.19 -38.34
N PRO A 218 -3.17 -28.66 -37.22
CA PRO A 218 -2.65 -28.43 -35.87
C PRO A 218 -1.25 -29.03 -35.68
N GLU A 219 -0.88 -30.05 -36.44
CA GLU A 219 0.45 -30.68 -36.42
C GLU A 219 1.58 -29.75 -36.87
N ARG A 220 1.26 -28.61 -37.51
CA ARG A 220 2.23 -27.57 -37.93
C ARG A 220 2.43 -26.50 -36.89
N GLY A 221 1.62 -26.50 -35.85
CA GLY A 221 1.65 -25.54 -34.77
C GLY A 221 2.07 -26.17 -33.43
N ASP A 222 2.02 -25.35 -32.41
CA ASP A 222 2.10 -25.77 -30.99
C ASP A 222 1.12 -24.92 -30.20
N ASN A 223 0.15 -25.57 -29.57
CA ASN A 223 -0.97 -24.86 -28.94
C ASN A 223 -0.61 -24.44 -27.51
N ALA A 224 -0.40 -23.15 -27.27
CA ALA A 224 -0.06 -22.61 -25.97
C ALA A 224 -1.15 -22.83 -24.90
N ILE A 225 -2.43 -23.02 -25.28
CA ILE A 225 -3.53 -23.22 -24.31
C ILE A 225 -3.44 -24.57 -23.61
N TYR A 226 -2.98 -25.63 -24.26
CA TYR A 226 -2.94 -26.96 -23.64
C TYR A 226 -1.95 -27.05 -22.45
N PRO A 227 -0.67 -26.60 -22.57
CA PRO A 227 0.20 -26.50 -21.41
C PRO A 227 -0.31 -25.50 -20.36
N THR A 228 -0.99 -24.41 -20.77
CA THR A 228 -1.61 -23.47 -19.84
C THR A 228 -2.65 -24.15 -18.95
N GLY A 229 -3.51 -25.01 -19.50
CA GLY A 229 -4.47 -25.78 -18.71
C GLY A 229 -3.80 -26.64 -17.63
N ARG A 230 -2.68 -27.30 -17.94
CA ARG A 230 -1.91 -28.06 -16.96
C ARG A 230 -1.26 -27.17 -15.89
N ALA A 231 -0.71 -26.02 -16.29
CA ALA A 231 -0.14 -25.04 -15.38
C ALA A 231 -1.19 -24.51 -14.39
N ILE A 232 -2.40 -24.19 -14.87
CA ILE A 232 -3.52 -23.74 -14.03
C ILE A 232 -3.90 -24.77 -12.98
N LEU A 233 -4.00 -26.05 -13.37
CA LEU A 233 -4.30 -27.14 -12.41
C LEU A 233 -3.20 -27.31 -11.35
N ALA A 234 -1.92 -27.16 -11.72
CA ALA A 234 -0.81 -27.23 -10.79
C ALA A 234 -0.82 -26.04 -9.80
N ILE A 235 -1.13 -24.83 -10.29
CA ILE A 235 -1.31 -23.61 -9.47
C ILE A 235 -2.48 -23.82 -8.49
N GLU A 236 -3.61 -24.33 -8.94
CA GLU A 236 -4.78 -24.62 -8.10
C GLU A 236 -4.46 -25.64 -7.01
N GLN A 237 -3.73 -26.71 -7.35
CA GLN A 237 -3.30 -27.73 -6.39
C GLN A 237 -2.40 -27.10 -5.31
N LEU A 238 -1.39 -26.33 -5.72
CA LEU A 238 -0.49 -25.64 -4.79
C LEU A 238 -1.26 -24.65 -3.90
N ALA A 239 -2.22 -23.92 -4.47
CA ALA A 239 -3.07 -23.01 -3.70
C ALA A 239 -3.81 -23.73 -2.56
N ARG A 240 -4.36 -24.92 -2.84
CA ARG A 240 -5.02 -25.77 -1.81
C ARG A 240 -4.03 -26.29 -0.76
N GLU A 241 -2.80 -26.62 -1.14
CA GLU A 241 -1.74 -27.03 -0.21
C GLU A 241 -1.32 -25.88 0.71
N LEU A 242 -1.16 -24.68 0.15
CA LEU A 242 -0.79 -23.48 0.89
C LEU A 242 -1.81 -23.12 1.97
N LEU A 243 -3.11 -23.26 1.72
CA LEU A 243 -4.16 -23.02 2.72
C LEU A 243 -4.07 -23.90 3.96
N ARG A 244 -3.33 -25.00 3.91
CA ARG A 244 -3.10 -25.90 5.04
C ARG A 244 -1.80 -25.59 5.80
N ARG A 245 -0.97 -24.69 5.28
CA ARG A 245 0.26 -24.23 5.94
C ARG A 245 -0.10 -23.12 6.92
N HIS A 246 0.36 -23.24 8.16
CA HIS A 246 0.16 -22.20 9.19
C HIS A 246 -1.30 -21.75 9.37
N PRO A 247 -2.26 -22.68 9.55
CA PRO A 247 -3.70 -22.34 9.55
C PRO A 247 -4.08 -21.38 10.69
N ASP A 248 -3.35 -21.45 11.83
CA ASP A 248 -3.62 -20.65 13.02
C ASP A 248 -2.80 -19.34 13.08
N HIS A 249 -2.06 -19.00 12.02
CA HIS A 249 -1.31 -17.74 12.01
C HIS A 249 -2.25 -16.54 11.99
N PRO A 250 -2.01 -15.47 12.79
CA PRO A 250 -2.89 -14.30 12.86
C PRO A 250 -3.19 -13.66 11.49
N CYS A 251 -2.22 -13.64 10.57
CA CYS A 251 -2.45 -13.19 9.19
C CYS A 251 -3.22 -14.22 8.33
N GLY A 252 -3.67 -15.37 8.88
CA GLY A 252 -4.18 -16.49 8.12
C GLY A 252 -3.10 -17.17 7.26
N PRO A 253 -3.39 -18.29 6.57
CA PRO A 253 -2.44 -19.05 5.77
C PRO A 253 -1.90 -18.28 4.57
N PRO A 254 -0.72 -18.66 4.01
CA PRO A 254 -0.26 -18.14 2.73
C PRO A 254 -1.28 -18.47 1.62
N THR A 255 -1.37 -17.62 0.60
CA THR A 255 -2.34 -17.83 -0.49
C THR A 255 -1.70 -17.67 -1.87
N LEU A 256 -2.28 -18.33 -2.85
CA LEU A 256 -1.92 -18.27 -4.25
C LEU A 256 -3.19 -18.13 -5.09
N SER A 257 -3.21 -17.14 -5.96
CA SER A 257 -4.34 -16.88 -6.87
C SER A 257 -3.83 -16.63 -8.27
N LEU A 258 -4.54 -17.18 -9.25
CA LEU A 258 -4.41 -16.79 -10.65
C LEU A 258 -5.42 -15.68 -10.92
N GLY A 259 -4.93 -14.45 -11.16
CA GLY A 259 -5.78 -13.27 -11.32
C GLY A 259 -6.33 -13.11 -12.73
N THR A 260 -5.47 -13.32 -13.74
CA THR A 260 -5.85 -13.16 -15.16
C THR A 260 -5.30 -14.29 -16.03
N VAL A 261 -6.00 -14.56 -17.12
CA VAL A 261 -5.56 -15.43 -18.21
C VAL A 261 -5.97 -14.81 -19.54
N HIS A 262 -5.00 -14.60 -20.42
CA HIS A 262 -5.24 -14.03 -21.75
C HIS A 262 -4.49 -14.82 -22.82
N GLY A 263 -5.15 -15.20 -23.89
CA GLY A 263 -4.51 -15.89 -25.01
C GLY A 263 -5.48 -16.32 -26.11
N GLY A 264 -4.90 -16.54 -27.29
CA GLY A 264 -5.65 -16.84 -28.50
C GLY A 264 -6.24 -15.59 -29.17
N SER A 265 -6.34 -15.61 -30.49
CA SER A 265 -6.83 -14.50 -31.31
C SER A 265 -8.02 -14.88 -32.20
N GLY A 266 -8.31 -16.16 -32.33
CA GLY A 266 -9.45 -16.65 -33.13
C GLY A 266 -9.56 -18.17 -33.12
N VAL A 267 -10.78 -18.70 -33.23
CA VAL A 267 -11.07 -20.13 -33.16
C VAL A 267 -10.40 -20.95 -34.26
N ASN A 268 -10.10 -20.34 -35.41
CA ASN A 268 -9.48 -20.97 -36.56
C ASN A 268 -7.93 -20.83 -36.59
N LEU A 269 -7.33 -20.37 -35.50
CA LEU A 269 -5.87 -20.26 -35.30
C LEU A 269 -5.43 -21.08 -34.09
N VAL A 270 -4.32 -21.80 -34.24
CA VAL A 270 -3.64 -22.40 -33.07
C VAL A 270 -2.96 -21.27 -32.28
N PRO A 271 -3.25 -21.12 -30.98
CA PRO A 271 -2.68 -20.04 -30.17
C PRO A 271 -1.17 -20.22 -29.96
N ASP A 272 -0.41 -19.15 -30.15
CA ASP A 272 1.05 -19.11 -29.98
C ASP A 272 1.51 -18.45 -28.68
N LEU A 273 0.59 -17.84 -27.92
CA LEU A 273 0.89 -17.21 -26.65
C LEU A 273 -0.33 -17.22 -25.70
N VAL A 274 -0.07 -17.55 -24.44
CA VAL A 274 -0.97 -17.28 -23.32
C VAL A 274 -0.18 -16.59 -22.22
N VAL A 275 -0.79 -15.57 -21.61
CA VAL A 275 -0.23 -14.82 -20.48
C VAL A 275 -1.11 -15.02 -19.27
N LEU A 276 -0.49 -15.39 -18.15
CA LEU A 276 -1.11 -15.51 -16.83
C LEU A 276 -0.56 -14.40 -15.91
N GLU A 277 -1.38 -13.89 -14.99
CA GLU A 277 -0.90 -13.05 -13.87
C GLU A 277 -1.20 -13.76 -12.55
N ILE A 278 -0.16 -13.88 -11.72
CA ILE A 278 -0.18 -14.63 -10.46
C ILE A 278 -0.03 -13.65 -9.29
N ASP A 279 -0.85 -13.82 -8.25
CA ASP A 279 -0.72 -13.19 -6.93
C ASP A 279 -0.41 -14.26 -5.88
N ARG A 280 0.81 -14.24 -5.33
CA ARG A 280 1.26 -15.12 -4.23
C ARG A 280 1.44 -14.26 -2.98
N ARG A 281 0.56 -14.44 -1.98
CA ARG A 281 0.68 -13.77 -0.69
C ARG A 281 1.61 -14.55 0.21
N VAL A 282 2.67 -13.88 0.68
CA VAL A 282 3.73 -14.44 1.54
C VAL A 282 3.52 -14.07 3.00
N MET A 283 3.95 -14.94 3.90
CA MET A 283 3.84 -14.73 5.33
C MET A 283 4.95 -13.79 5.85
N PRO A 284 4.78 -13.15 7.02
CA PRO A 284 5.92 -12.55 7.71
C PRO A 284 7.04 -13.58 7.88
N GLY A 285 8.27 -13.22 7.47
CA GLY A 285 9.44 -14.10 7.49
C GLY A 285 9.59 -15.05 6.29
N GLU A 286 8.58 -15.18 5.41
CA GLU A 286 8.70 -15.92 4.15
C GLU A 286 9.35 -15.06 3.07
N SER A 287 10.30 -15.63 2.33
CA SER A 287 10.94 -14.96 1.19
C SER A 287 10.00 -14.93 -0.02
N PRO A 288 9.67 -13.75 -0.57
CA PRO A 288 8.89 -13.64 -1.80
C PRO A 288 9.56 -14.36 -2.97
N GLN A 289 10.88 -14.32 -3.07
CA GLN A 289 11.64 -15.00 -4.11
C GLN A 289 11.48 -16.53 -4.01
N GLU A 290 11.68 -17.12 -2.82
CA GLU A 290 11.52 -18.56 -2.62
C GLU A 290 10.08 -19.02 -2.88
N ALA A 291 9.10 -18.20 -2.47
CA ALA A 291 7.69 -18.44 -2.73
C ALA A 291 7.37 -18.44 -4.24
N ARG A 292 7.96 -17.52 -5.01
CA ARG A 292 7.85 -17.48 -6.46
C ARG A 292 8.52 -18.70 -7.11
N GLU A 293 9.71 -19.07 -6.67
CA GLU A 293 10.45 -20.21 -7.17
C GLU A 293 9.68 -21.54 -6.94
N GLU A 294 8.96 -21.67 -5.83
CA GLU A 294 8.08 -22.82 -5.60
C GLU A 294 7.00 -22.93 -6.66
N VAL A 295 6.34 -21.82 -7.02
CA VAL A 295 5.32 -21.81 -8.08
C VAL A 295 5.93 -22.12 -9.44
N ILE A 296 7.09 -21.58 -9.76
CA ILE A 296 7.83 -21.84 -11.00
C ILE A 296 8.12 -23.33 -11.14
N ARG A 297 8.66 -23.98 -10.10
CA ARG A 297 8.93 -25.44 -10.11
C ARG A 297 7.67 -26.25 -10.35
N ARG A 298 6.55 -25.91 -9.67
CA ARG A 298 5.28 -26.64 -9.83
C ARG A 298 4.70 -26.52 -11.25
N ILE A 299 4.83 -25.36 -11.87
CA ILE A 299 4.45 -25.16 -13.27
C ILE A 299 5.33 -26.01 -14.18
N ALA A 300 6.65 -25.97 -14.01
CA ALA A 300 7.60 -26.71 -14.84
C ALA A 300 7.37 -28.22 -14.77
N GLU A 301 7.14 -28.78 -13.58
CA GLU A 301 6.81 -30.18 -13.36
C GLU A 301 5.52 -30.62 -14.09
N ALA A 302 4.51 -29.76 -14.11
CA ALA A 302 3.22 -30.03 -14.74
C ALA A 302 3.23 -29.85 -16.28
N THR A 303 4.25 -29.19 -16.82
CA THR A 303 4.30 -28.77 -18.25
C THR A 303 5.59 -29.20 -18.93
N PRO A 304 5.98 -30.50 -18.87
CA PRO A 304 7.23 -30.95 -19.46
C PRO A 304 7.28 -30.64 -20.97
N GLY A 305 8.40 -30.04 -21.40
CA GLY A 305 8.64 -29.67 -22.79
C GLY A 305 7.96 -28.41 -23.28
N ALA A 306 7.14 -27.74 -22.44
CA ALA A 306 6.55 -26.44 -22.79
C ALA A 306 7.62 -25.33 -22.67
N ARG A 307 7.55 -24.37 -23.58
CA ARG A 307 8.36 -23.14 -23.50
C ARG A 307 7.62 -22.10 -22.65
N ILE A 308 8.16 -21.79 -21.47
CA ILE A 308 7.55 -20.89 -20.50
C ILE A 308 8.59 -19.88 -20.02
N ASP A 309 8.22 -18.60 -20.08
CA ASP A 309 9.00 -17.51 -19.51
C ASP A 309 8.25 -16.94 -18.29
N HIS A 310 9.00 -16.58 -17.26
CA HIS A 310 8.51 -15.90 -16.07
C HIS A 310 9.09 -14.49 -16.05
N ASP A 311 8.26 -13.48 -16.26
CA ASP A 311 8.68 -12.08 -16.22
C ASP A 311 9.20 -11.73 -14.79
N GLU A 312 10.01 -10.67 -14.69
CA GLU A 312 10.35 -10.11 -13.38
C GLU A 312 9.07 -9.66 -12.65
N PRO A 313 9.03 -9.80 -11.32
CA PRO A 313 7.88 -9.37 -10.55
C PRO A 313 7.61 -7.86 -10.72
N PHE A 314 6.37 -7.51 -11.03
CA PHE A 314 5.96 -6.11 -11.02
C PHE A 314 5.58 -5.62 -9.62
N LEU A 315 5.34 -6.53 -8.68
CA LEU A 315 5.22 -6.28 -7.26
C LEU A 315 5.98 -7.36 -6.48
N GLU A 316 6.82 -6.91 -5.55
CA GLU A 316 7.48 -7.77 -4.57
C GLU A 316 7.59 -7.01 -3.24
N SER A 317 7.04 -7.60 -2.18
CA SER A 317 7.16 -7.12 -0.82
C SER A 317 7.14 -8.28 0.18
N VAL A 318 7.94 -8.18 1.22
CA VAL A 318 7.91 -9.08 2.37
C VAL A 318 6.67 -8.81 3.23
N GLY A 319 6.33 -9.72 4.12
CA GLY A 319 5.35 -9.47 5.17
C GLY A 319 5.86 -8.50 6.23
N LEU A 320 4.96 -7.76 6.85
CA LEU A 320 5.27 -6.94 8.04
C LEU A 320 5.28 -7.83 9.28
N SER A 321 6.35 -7.76 10.10
CA SER A 321 6.44 -8.39 11.42
C SER A 321 6.33 -7.34 12.54
N ASP A 322 5.88 -7.76 13.71
CA ASP A 322 5.57 -6.87 14.85
C ASP A 322 6.74 -6.55 15.78
N GLU A 323 7.88 -7.27 15.65
CA GLU A 323 8.98 -7.21 16.61
C GLU A 323 9.51 -5.79 16.88
N ALA A 324 9.64 -4.96 15.86
CA ALA A 324 10.22 -3.63 15.96
C ALA A 324 9.19 -2.52 16.23
N SER A 325 7.91 -2.77 16.01
CA SER A 325 6.84 -1.74 15.99
C SER A 325 5.97 -1.71 17.25
N GLN A 326 6.13 -2.66 18.17
CA GLN A 326 5.23 -2.84 19.32
C GLN A 326 5.08 -1.59 20.18
N SER A 327 6.18 -0.88 20.50
CA SER A 327 6.11 0.33 21.34
C SER A 327 5.36 1.48 20.66
N TRP A 328 5.40 1.56 19.33
CA TRP A 328 4.66 2.54 18.56
C TRP A 328 3.19 2.18 18.41
N ALA A 329 2.90 0.89 18.26
CA ALA A 329 1.53 0.40 18.27
C ALA A 329 0.85 0.69 19.63
N GLU A 330 1.53 0.41 20.73
CA GLU A 330 1.06 0.72 22.08
C GLU A 330 0.79 2.23 22.26
N ALA A 331 1.62 3.11 21.71
CA ALA A 331 1.40 4.56 21.78
C ALA A 331 0.07 4.96 21.11
N ILE A 332 -0.25 4.40 19.95
CA ILE A 332 -1.52 4.66 19.24
C ILE A 332 -2.69 4.08 20.03
N VAL A 333 -2.56 2.87 20.57
CA VAL A 333 -3.59 2.23 21.42
C VAL A 333 -3.88 3.09 22.66
N VAL A 334 -2.85 3.60 23.31
CA VAL A 334 -2.99 4.48 24.48
C VAL A 334 -3.64 5.81 24.11
N ALA A 335 -3.23 6.42 22.98
CA ALA A 335 -3.85 7.64 22.47
C ALA A 335 -5.34 7.42 22.17
N GLY A 336 -5.68 6.32 21.50
CA GLY A 336 -7.07 5.97 21.21
C GLY A 336 -7.91 5.82 22.46
N ARG A 337 -7.39 5.16 23.50
CA ARG A 337 -8.08 5.01 24.79
C ARG A 337 -8.33 6.35 25.48
N ARG A 338 -7.36 7.28 25.42
CA ARG A 338 -7.57 8.64 25.96
C ARG A 338 -8.69 9.38 25.24
N MET A 339 -8.89 9.08 23.96
CA MET A 339 -9.95 9.68 23.13
C MET A 339 -11.27 8.89 23.19
N GLY A 340 -11.41 7.92 24.09
CA GLY A 340 -12.64 7.15 24.29
C GLY A 340 -12.86 6.00 23.31
N HIS A 341 -11.83 5.60 22.57
CA HIS A 341 -11.82 4.44 21.67
C HIS A 341 -11.11 3.25 22.33
N ALA A 342 -11.20 2.07 21.74
CA ALA A 342 -10.56 0.86 22.26
C ALA A 342 -9.74 0.12 21.16
N PRO A 343 -8.75 0.79 20.52
CA PRO A 343 -7.94 0.14 19.52
C PRO A 343 -7.23 -1.09 20.05
N GLN A 344 -7.05 -2.09 19.21
CA GLN A 344 -6.30 -3.30 19.51
C GLN A 344 -5.16 -3.48 18.50
N CYS A 345 -4.09 -4.18 18.88
CA CYS A 345 -3.10 -4.65 17.94
C CYS A 345 -3.65 -5.89 17.25
N VAL A 346 -3.67 -5.86 15.92
CA VAL A 346 -4.23 -6.92 15.08
C VAL A 346 -3.29 -7.27 13.92
N ALA A 347 -3.59 -8.39 13.24
CA ALA A 347 -2.90 -8.79 12.02
C ALA A 347 -3.84 -8.67 10.81
N ALA A 348 -3.27 -8.37 9.63
CA ALA A 348 -4.02 -8.27 8.39
C ALA A 348 -3.61 -9.31 7.34
N ARG A 349 -4.52 -9.61 6.42
CA ARG A 349 -4.30 -10.57 5.34
C ARG A 349 -3.79 -9.92 4.04
N TYR A 350 -3.87 -8.60 3.94
CA TYR A 350 -3.38 -7.80 2.82
C TYR A 350 -1.97 -7.29 3.08
N GLY A 351 -1.31 -6.74 2.08
CA GLY A 351 -0.01 -6.07 2.20
C GLY A 351 -0.19 -4.57 2.02
N THR A 352 0.71 -3.78 2.59
CA THR A 352 0.69 -2.32 2.52
C THR A 352 2.09 -1.74 2.37
N ASN A 353 2.20 -0.45 2.18
CA ASN A 353 3.46 0.31 2.20
C ASN A 353 4.30 0.09 3.47
N ALA A 354 3.69 -0.31 4.59
CA ALA A 354 4.39 -0.49 5.87
C ALA A 354 5.50 -1.53 5.81
N SER A 355 5.33 -2.62 5.04
CA SER A 355 6.38 -3.63 4.90
C SER A 355 7.61 -3.13 4.15
N VAL A 356 7.43 -2.22 3.19
CA VAL A 356 8.54 -1.61 2.45
C VAL A 356 9.34 -0.68 3.37
N LEU A 357 8.64 0.14 4.17
CA LEU A 357 9.28 1.02 5.16
C LEU A 357 9.98 0.21 6.25
N ALA A 358 9.36 -0.87 6.74
CA ALA A 358 9.97 -1.77 7.71
C ALA A 358 11.24 -2.44 7.16
N SER A 359 11.23 -2.89 5.90
CA SER A 359 12.40 -3.45 5.22
C SER A 359 13.52 -2.43 5.05
N ALA A 360 13.18 -1.14 4.97
CA ALA A 360 14.15 -0.03 4.95
C ALA A 360 14.60 0.40 6.37
N GLY A 361 14.28 -0.39 7.40
CA GLY A 361 14.71 -0.21 8.78
C GLY A 361 13.88 0.79 9.59
N VAL A 362 12.67 1.12 9.16
CA VAL A 362 11.74 2.00 9.89
C VAL A 362 10.65 1.16 10.53
N PRO A 363 10.60 1.01 11.87
CA PRO A 363 9.49 0.36 12.55
C PRO A 363 8.15 0.94 12.09
N SER A 364 7.26 0.11 11.56
CA SER A 364 6.05 0.56 10.87
C SER A 364 4.81 -0.12 11.42
N VAL A 365 3.72 0.63 11.51
CA VAL A 365 2.39 0.14 11.83
C VAL A 365 1.40 0.66 10.80
N VAL A 366 0.25 -0.02 10.70
CA VAL A 366 -0.84 0.43 9.84
C VAL A 366 -2.00 0.86 10.72
N PHE A 367 -2.55 2.04 10.45
CA PHE A 367 -3.63 2.61 11.25
C PHE A 367 -4.48 3.58 10.44
N GLY A 368 -5.78 3.44 10.52
CA GLY A 368 -6.69 4.42 9.93
C GLY A 368 -8.17 4.10 10.12
N PRO A 369 -9.02 5.01 9.64
CA PRO A 369 -10.46 4.86 9.67
C PRO A 369 -10.96 3.96 8.54
N GLY A 370 -12.17 3.44 8.67
CA GLY A 370 -12.84 2.62 7.68
C GLY A 370 -12.55 1.13 7.84
N SER A 371 -13.31 0.32 7.12
CA SER A 371 -13.18 -1.14 7.13
C SER A 371 -12.65 -1.64 5.79
N ILE A 372 -11.67 -2.53 5.81
CA ILE A 372 -11.13 -3.16 4.59
C ILE A 372 -12.23 -3.89 3.77
N ALA A 373 -13.33 -4.26 4.41
CA ALA A 373 -14.47 -4.85 3.72
C ALA A 373 -15.19 -3.87 2.76
N GLN A 374 -14.92 -2.56 2.88
CA GLN A 374 -15.42 -1.53 1.99
C GLN A 374 -14.44 -1.17 0.86
N ALA A 375 -13.16 -1.51 1.01
CA ALA A 375 -12.17 -1.30 -0.04
C ALA A 375 -12.57 -2.06 -1.32
N HIS A 376 -12.40 -1.41 -2.48
CA HIS A 376 -12.65 -1.98 -3.81
C HIS A 376 -14.10 -2.41 -4.09
N THR A 377 -15.06 -2.05 -3.23
CA THR A 377 -16.48 -2.41 -3.42
C THR A 377 -17.18 -1.48 -4.42
N ALA A 378 -18.34 -1.93 -4.89
CA ALA A 378 -19.17 -1.16 -5.84
C ALA A 378 -19.85 0.06 -5.19
N ASP A 379 -19.98 0.07 -3.89
CA ASP A 379 -20.60 1.13 -3.09
C ASP A 379 -19.69 1.65 -1.99
N GLU A 380 -18.38 1.72 -2.25
CA GLU A 380 -17.36 2.12 -1.29
C GLU A 380 -17.75 3.37 -0.50
N TRP A 381 -17.64 3.27 0.83
CA TRP A 381 -17.93 4.36 1.76
C TRP A 381 -17.04 4.30 2.99
N ILE A 382 -16.97 5.43 3.70
CA ILE A 382 -16.29 5.52 4.99
C ILE A 382 -17.17 6.23 6.02
N ALA A 383 -17.08 5.80 7.30
CA ALA A 383 -17.75 6.45 8.42
C ALA A 383 -17.00 7.73 8.83
N LEU A 384 -17.68 8.86 8.83
CA LEU A 384 -17.07 10.18 9.08
C LEU A 384 -16.62 10.37 10.54
N ASP A 385 -17.25 9.70 11.48
CA ASP A 385 -16.86 9.67 12.89
C ASP A 385 -15.52 8.96 13.08
N GLN A 386 -15.26 7.86 12.36
CA GLN A 386 -13.96 7.19 12.38
C GLN A 386 -12.86 8.07 11.79
N VAL A 387 -13.12 8.80 10.70
CA VAL A 387 -12.14 9.73 10.12
C VAL A 387 -11.79 10.84 11.11
N ALA A 388 -12.81 11.36 11.83
CA ALA A 388 -12.60 12.36 12.88
C ALA A 388 -11.82 11.81 14.07
N ALA A 389 -12.12 10.59 14.50
CA ALA A 389 -11.42 9.90 15.58
C ALA A 389 -9.95 9.66 15.23
N ALA A 390 -9.67 9.15 14.01
CA ALA A 390 -8.29 8.93 13.56
C ALA A 390 -7.47 10.22 13.60
N ALA A 391 -8.03 11.35 13.12
CA ALA A 391 -7.34 12.64 13.17
C ALA A 391 -6.99 13.10 14.59
N VAL A 392 -7.89 12.89 15.55
CA VAL A 392 -7.66 13.28 16.96
C VAL A 392 -6.61 12.36 17.60
N ILE A 393 -6.67 11.05 17.35
CA ILE A 393 -5.68 10.08 17.83
C ILE A 393 -4.28 10.42 17.32
N LEU A 394 -4.15 10.75 16.03
CA LEU A 394 -2.87 11.14 15.43
C LEU A 394 -2.28 12.41 16.05
N VAL A 395 -3.12 13.42 16.34
CA VAL A 395 -2.67 14.64 17.06
C VAL A 395 -2.17 14.29 18.45
N ASP A 396 -2.92 13.49 19.21
CA ASP A 396 -2.56 13.10 20.57
C ASP A 396 -1.25 12.31 20.61
N CYS A 397 -0.97 11.47 19.61
CA CYS A 397 0.31 10.76 19.48
C CYS A 397 1.53 11.70 19.34
N VAL A 398 1.33 12.92 18.82
CA VAL A 398 2.40 13.89 18.61
C VAL A 398 2.51 14.89 19.79
N GLU A 399 1.38 15.31 20.36
CA GLU A 399 1.32 16.25 21.47
C GLU A 399 1.56 15.60 22.84
N THR A 400 1.50 14.27 22.93
CA THR A 400 1.78 13.53 24.17
C THR A 400 3.14 12.83 24.06
N PRO A 401 4.00 12.92 25.10
CA PRO A 401 5.24 12.16 25.14
C PRO A 401 4.96 10.66 25.05
N VAL A 402 5.60 9.98 24.10
CA VAL A 402 5.64 8.52 24.09
C VAL A 402 6.53 8.09 25.28
N ALA A 403 5.98 7.35 26.24
CA ALA A 403 6.79 6.77 27.29
C ALA A 403 7.84 5.87 26.65
N THR A 404 9.10 6.29 26.67
CA THR A 404 10.22 5.45 26.23
C THR A 404 10.26 4.28 27.18
N GLY A 405 9.85 3.09 26.72
CA GLY A 405 9.99 1.86 27.48
C GLY A 405 11.40 1.80 28.05
N THR A 406 11.49 1.62 29.36
CA THR A 406 12.72 1.46 30.12
C THR A 406 13.63 0.49 29.37
N GLN A 407 14.81 0.97 28.92
CA GLN A 407 15.90 0.07 28.56
C GLN A 407 16.01 -0.95 29.69
N LYS A 408 15.86 -2.24 29.38
CA LYS A 408 16.21 -3.29 30.34
C LYS A 408 17.61 -2.95 30.85
N PRO A 409 17.83 -2.89 32.18
CA PRO A 409 19.18 -2.69 32.70
C PRO A 409 20.06 -3.80 32.14
N ALA A 410 21.23 -3.41 31.61
CA ALA A 410 22.24 -4.34 31.17
C ALA A 410 22.50 -5.34 32.32
N VAL A 411 22.25 -6.59 32.09
CA VAL A 411 22.65 -7.66 33.01
C VAL A 411 24.16 -7.68 32.98
N THR A 412 24.76 -7.09 34.00
CA THR A 412 26.18 -7.27 34.30
C THR A 412 26.39 -8.70 34.75
N SER A 413 27.04 -9.48 33.89
CA SER A 413 27.58 -10.81 34.20
C SER A 413 28.78 -10.72 35.12
#